data_aae871d04267a50acaa4da4dfa56153b
#
_entry.id   aae871d04267a50acaa4da4dfa56153b
#
_cell.length_a   1.000
_cell.length_b   1.000
_cell.length_c   1.000
_cell.angle_alpha   90.00
_cell.angle_beta   90.00
_cell.angle_gamma   90.00
#
_symmetry.space_group_name_H-M   'P 1'
#
loop_
_entity.id
_entity.type
_entity.pdbx_description
1 polymer ?
#
loop_
_entity_poly.entity_id
_entity_poly.type
_entity_poly.pdbx_seq_one_letter_code
_entity_poly.pdbx_strand_id
1 'polypeptide(L)'
;MKKFLMTAVLGMFALAGFSQVKWDAKVGMNFSNMTKFDDTKALPGFNLGVGMDYGFSENWSLQSGLMISSKGYKVKDYAKVRPIYLDIPILAAYKFNISDNTKFVINAGPYLAFGLGGKVKYDGVDESDKVFGDDGWNRFDLGLQYGIGLELSDRYLINLTGQNGFICPWDVDEGDKPKNMTFSIGVGYRF
;
A
#
# COMPACT_ATOMS: atom_id res chain seq x y z
N MET A 1 9.19 4.65 18.37
CA MET A 1 8.25 4.75 17.23
C MET A 1 7.83 6.19 16.92
N LYS A 2 7.31 7.00 17.88
CA LYS A 2 6.90 8.41 17.63
C LYS A 2 8.04 9.29 17.05
N LYS A 3 9.29 9.12 17.54
CA LYS A 3 10.45 9.89 17.05
C LYS A 3 10.81 9.55 15.58
N PHE A 4 10.71 8.28 15.20
CA PHE A 4 10.97 7.84 13.82
C PHE A 4 9.92 8.39 12.85
N LEU A 5 8.64 8.38 13.24
CA LEU A 5 7.55 8.97 12.46
C LEU A 5 7.75 10.48 12.27
N MET A 6 8.13 11.21 13.33
CA MET A 6 8.44 12.65 13.25
C MET A 6 9.64 12.93 12.34
N THR A 7 10.70 12.12 12.39
CA THR A 7 11.86 12.29 11.51
C THR A 7 11.52 12.03 10.05
N ALA A 8 10.69 11.03 9.76
CA ALA A 8 10.21 10.75 8.40
C ALA A 8 9.35 11.89 7.85
N VAL A 9 8.45 12.43 8.67
CA VAL A 9 7.60 13.60 8.31
C VAL A 9 8.44 14.86 8.10
N LEU A 10 9.40 15.14 9.00
CA LEU A 10 10.33 16.28 8.85
C LEU A 10 11.22 16.13 7.61
N GLY A 11 11.68 14.91 7.29
CA GLY A 11 12.44 14.62 6.06
C GLY A 11 11.62 14.90 4.79
N MET A 12 10.32 14.58 4.77
CA MET A 12 9.44 14.92 3.66
C MET A 12 9.23 16.43 3.51
N PHE A 13 9.09 17.17 4.61
CA PHE A 13 8.99 18.64 4.54
C PHE A 13 10.28 19.32 4.05
N ALA A 14 11.45 18.77 4.37
CA ALA A 14 12.72 19.26 3.85
C ALA A 14 12.84 19.11 2.32
N LEU A 15 12.21 18.09 1.74
CA LEU A 15 12.16 17.88 0.28
C LEU A 15 11.14 18.79 -0.42
N ALA A 16 10.19 19.37 0.29
CA ALA A 16 9.16 20.25 -0.28
C ALA A 16 9.71 21.56 -0.89
N GLY A 17 10.95 21.93 -0.57
CA GLY A 17 11.62 23.13 -1.10
C GLY A 17 12.18 22.98 -2.52
N PHE A 18 12.17 21.77 -3.10
CA PHE A 18 12.67 21.54 -4.44
C PHE A 18 11.53 21.62 -5.46
N SER A 19 11.65 22.45 -6.47
CA SER A 19 10.66 22.65 -7.55
C SER A 19 10.34 21.37 -8.35
N GLN A 20 11.10 20.31 -8.16
CA GLN A 20 10.95 19.00 -8.80
C GLN A 20 10.06 18.02 -8.04
N VAL A 21 9.65 18.35 -6.80
CA VAL A 21 8.79 17.49 -5.98
C VAL A 21 7.33 17.91 -6.15
N LYS A 22 6.52 17.00 -6.61
CA LYS A 22 5.06 17.17 -6.70
C LYS A 22 4.41 16.32 -5.62
N TRP A 23 3.44 16.90 -4.92
CA TRP A 23 2.68 16.22 -3.88
C TRP A 23 1.29 15.87 -4.37
N ASP A 24 0.76 14.75 -3.90
CA ASP A 24 -0.59 14.33 -4.23
C ASP A 24 -1.30 13.70 -3.02
N ALA A 25 -2.62 13.75 -3.03
CA ALA A 25 -3.48 12.98 -2.15
C ALA A 25 -4.12 11.84 -2.97
N LYS A 26 -4.17 10.64 -2.40
CA LYS A 26 -4.70 9.44 -3.05
C LYS A 26 -5.75 8.78 -2.19
N VAL A 27 -6.76 8.22 -2.84
CA VAL A 27 -7.77 7.36 -2.24
C VAL A 27 -8.11 6.23 -3.20
N GLY A 28 -8.38 5.05 -2.68
CA GLY A 28 -8.70 3.89 -3.50
C GLY A 28 -9.33 2.74 -2.74
N MET A 29 -9.65 1.72 -3.50
CA MET A 29 -10.14 0.43 -3.00
C MET A 29 -9.07 -0.64 -3.17
N ASN A 30 -8.94 -1.46 -2.13
CA ASN A 30 -8.07 -2.63 -2.11
C ASN A 30 -8.92 -3.91 -2.26
N PHE A 31 -8.36 -4.88 -2.94
CA PHE A 31 -8.83 -6.26 -2.96
C PHE A 31 -7.66 -7.12 -2.51
N SER A 32 -7.66 -7.50 -1.24
CA SER A 32 -6.52 -8.18 -0.62
C SER A 32 -6.84 -9.63 -0.33
N ASN A 33 -5.83 -10.47 -0.46
CA ASN A 33 -5.89 -11.89 -0.12
C ASN A 33 -4.52 -12.33 0.43
N MET A 34 -4.41 -13.61 0.77
CA MET A 34 -3.13 -14.24 1.09
C MET A 34 -2.77 -15.30 0.06
N THR A 35 -1.49 -15.36 -0.28
CA THR A 35 -0.96 -16.43 -1.13
C THR A 35 -0.79 -17.71 -0.31
N LYS A 36 -0.88 -18.87 -0.94
CA LYS A 36 -0.60 -20.17 -0.31
C LYS A 36 -1.43 -20.45 0.96
N PHE A 37 -2.65 -19.98 0.99
CA PHE A 37 -3.59 -20.23 2.07
C PHE A 37 -4.91 -20.62 1.42
N ASP A 38 -5.24 -21.93 1.51
CA ASP A 38 -6.41 -22.48 0.87
C ASP A 38 -7.72 -21.96 1.50
N ASP A 39 -8.82 -22.00 0.74
CA ASP A 39 -10.15 -21.52 1.14
C ASP A 39 -10.26 -20.04 1.53
N THR A 40 -9.29 -19.20 1.12
CA THR A 40 -9.39 -17.76 1.31
C THR A 40 -9.99 -17.05 0.09
N LYS A 41 -10.70 -15.95 0.36
CA LYS A 41 -11.26 -15.05 -0.64
C LYS A 41 -10.75 -13.64 -0.43
N ALA A 42 -10.62 -12.93 -1.55
CA ALA A 42 -10.27 -11.52 -1.51
C ALA A 42 -11.27 -10.73 -0.68
N LEU A 43 -10.75 -9.89 0.21
CA LEU A 43 -11.53 -9.00 1.05
C LEU A 43 -11.41 -7.57 0.54
N PRO A 44 -12.52 -6.89 0.22
CA PRO A 44 -12.47 -5.48 -0.14
C PRO A 44 -12.07 -4.63 1.08
N GLY A 45 -11.18 -3.68 0.83
CA GLY A 45 -10.68 -2.71 1.79
C GLY A 45 -10.53 -1.34 1.13
N PHE A 46 -9.85 -0.44 1.80
CA PHE A 46 -9.57 0.91 1.32
C PHE A 46 -8.08 1.24 1.44
N ASN A 47 -7.62 2.22 0.69
CA ASN A 47 -6.38 2.92 0.91
C ASN A 47 -6.58 4.43 0.77
N LEU A 48 -5.85 5.18 1.56
CA LEU A 48 -5.83 6.64 1.49
C LEU A 48 -4.48 7.16 2.00
N GLY A 49 -4.02 8.27 1.46
CA GLY A 49 -2.78 8.86 1.93
C GLY A 49 -2.26 9.99 1.08
N VAL A 50 -1.02 10.35 1.34
CA VAL A 50 -0.29 11.39 0.62
C VAL A 50 0.89 10.76 -0.12
N GLY A 51 1.07 11.20 -1.36
CA GLY A 51 2.16 10.78 -2.23
C GLY A 51 3.12 11.92 -2.53
N MET A 52 4.31 11.52 -2.93
CA MET A 52 5.38 12.38 -3.39
C MET A 52 5.91 11.81 -4.71
N ASP A 53 6.11 12.67 -5.68
CA ASP A 53 6.70 12.34 -6.99
C ASP A 53 7.87 13.30 -7.24
N TYR A 54 9.09 12.77 -7.18
CA TYR A 54 10.33 13.49 -7.43
C TYR A 54 10.84 13.17 -8.83
N GLY A 55 10.67 14.11 -9.76
CA GLY A 55 11.20 14.01 -11.13
C GLY A 55 12.68 14.31 -11.18
N PHE A 56 13.51 13.33 -11.51
CA PHE A 56 14.96 13.51 -11.68
C PHE A 56 15.40 13.48 -13.15
N SER A 57 14.47 13.20 -14.06
CA SER A 57 14.64 13.24 -15.50
C SER A 57 13.30 13.59 -16.16
N GLU A 58 13.32 13.87 -17.46
CA GLU A 58 12.11 14.17 -18.25
C GLU A 58 11.02 13.11 -18.11
N ASN A 59 11.42 11.83 -18.10
CA ASN A 59 10.50 10.70 -18.07
C ASN A 59 10.61 9.88 -16.79
N TRP A 60 11.67 10.04 -15.99
CA TRP A 60 11.89 9.25 -14.78
C TRP A 60 11.59 10.03 -13.51
N SER A 61 10.93 9.37 -12.58
CA SER A 61 10.70 9.91 -11.25
C SER A 61 10.80 8.83 -10.18
N LEU A 62 11.07 9.27 -8.96
CA LEU A 62 10.95 8.48 -7.73
C LEU A 62 9.62 8.81 -7.08
N GLN A 63 8.77 7.80 -6.91
CA GLN A 63 7.50 7.93 -6.22
C GLN A 63 7.57 7.30 -4.84
N SER A 64 7.08 8.02 -3.83
CA SER A 64 6.96 7.54 -2.47
C SER A 64 5.69 8.11 -1.81
N GLY A 65 5.51 7.86 -0.51
CA GLY A 65 4.37 8.41 0.22
C GLY A 65 4.08 7.68 1.51
N LEU A 66 3.01 8.10 2.17
CA LEU A 66 2.45 7.46 3.35
C LEU A 66 1.00 7.12 3.05
N MET A 67 0.69 5.83 3.01
CA MET A 67 -0.64 5.31 2.71
C MET A 67 -1.16 4.49 3.88
N ILE A 68 -2.36 4.79 4.35
CA ILE A 68 -3.08 3.92 5.28
C ILE A 68 -3.91 2.95 4.44
N SER A 69 -3.66 1.66 4.60
CA SER A 69 -4.26 0.59 3.82
C SER A 69 -4.95 -0.43 4.69
N SER A 70 -6.22 -0.68 4.43
CA SER A 70 -6.91 -1.84 4.98
C SER A 70 -6.67 -3.02 4.04
N LYS A 71 -5.91 -4.00 4.51
CA LYS A 71 -5.63 -5.26 3.81
C LYS A 71 -6.42 -6.40 4.46
N GLY A 72 -6.24 -7.62 4.02
CA GLY A 72 -6.77 -8.80 4.70
C GLY A 72 -7.38 -9.82 3.77
N TYR A 73 -8.07 -10.79 4.37
CA TYR A 73 -8.70 -11.90 3.66
C TYR A 73 -9.94 -12.39 4.43
N LYS A 74 -10.77 -13.13 3.73
CA LYS A 74 -11.90 -13.85 4.31
C LYS A 74 -11.65 -15.35 4.19
N VAL A 75 -11.72 -16.09 5.30
CA VAL A 75 -11.87 -17.54 5.31
C VAL A 75 -13.35 -17.86 5.19
N LYS A 76 -13.71 -18.70 4.23
CA LYS A 76 -15.12 -19.02 3.94
C LYS A 76 -15.80 -19.57 5.18
N ASP A 77 -16.95 -18.98 5.54
CA ASP A 77 -17.82 -19.41 6.63
C ASP A 77 -17.15 -19.53 8.01
N TYR A 78 -16.00 -18.86 8.20
CA TYR A 78 -15.22 -18.92 9.44
C TYR A 78 -14.84 -17.55 9.97
N ALA A 79 -14.05 -16.77 9.26
CA ALA A 79 -13.54 -15.50 9.78
C ALA A 79 -13.19 -14.47 8.70
N LYS A 80 -13.20 -13.20 9.10
CA LYS A 80 -12.68 -12.04 8.31
C LYS A 80 -11.56 -11.39 9.09
N VAL A 81 -10.38 -11.34 8.50
CA VAL A 81 -9.19 -10.73 9.08
C VAL A 81 -8.91 -9.42 8.35
N ARG A 82 -8.91 -8.31 9.08
CA ARG A 82 -8.74 -6.95 8.55
C ARG A 82 -7.63 -6.19 9.26
N PRO A 83 -6.36 -6.42 8.94
CA PRO A 83 -5.27 -5.57 9.38
C PRO A 83 -5.31 -4.21 8.69
N ILE A 84 -4.85 -3.19 9.40
CA ILE A 84 -4.61 -1.85 8.88
C ILE A 84 -3.11 -1.61 8.94
N TYR A 85 -2.53 -1.21 7.81
CA TYR A 85 -1.10 -0.94 7.66
C TYR A 85 -0.86 0.52 7.29
N LEU A 86 0.29 1.02 7.71
CA LEU A 86 0.94 2.18 7.11
C LEU A 86 1.93 1.67 6.06
N ASP A 87 1.65 1.91 4.80
CA ASP A 87 2.49 1.53 3.68
C ASP A 87 3.37 2.71 3.25
N ILE A 88 4.64 2.43 3.01
CA ILE A 88 5.65 3.37 2.50
C ILE A 88 6.23 2.76 1.22
N PRO A 89 5.67 3.06 0.04
CA PRO A 89 6.25 2.63 -1.22
C PRO A 89 7.50 3.44 -1.58
N ILE A 90 8.43 2.84 -2.30
CA ILE A 90 9.63 3.48 -2.87
C ILE A 90 9.74 2.97 -4.30
N LEU A 91 9.19 3.71 -5.26
CA LEU A 91 8.98 3.22 -6.62
C LEU A 91 9.77 4.05 -7.62
N ALA A 92 10.48 3.39 -8.51
CA ALA A 92 10.90 3.99 -9.76
C ALA A 92 9.70 4.06 -10.71
N ALA A 93 9.47 5.21 -11.29
CA ALA A 93 8.38 5.43 -12.23
C ALA A 93 8.90 5.97 -13.56
N TYR A 94 8.38 5.43 -14.64
CA TYR A 94 8.62 5.93 -15.99
C TYR A 94 7.31 6.47 -16.58
N LYS A 95 7.38 7.67 -17.18
CA LYS A 95 6.24 8.42 -17.69
C LYS A 95 6.34 8.53 -19.21
N PHE A 96 5.33 8.02 -19.90
CA PHE A 96 5.16 8.14 -21.33
C PHE A 96 4.19 9.29 -21.62
N ASN A 97 4.61 10.31 -22.38
CA ASN A 97 3.73 11.36 -22.85
C ASN A 97 2.83 10.79 -23.96
N ILE A 98 1.52 10.67 -23.70
CA ILE A 98 0.52 10.25 -24.69
C ILE A 98 0.02 11.48 -25.46
N SER A 99 -0.17 12.59 -24.76
CA SER A 99 -0.53 13.90 -25.31
C SER A 99 -0.01 14.99 -24.39
N ASP A 100 -0.19 16.26 -24.78
CA ASP A 100 0.26 17.43 -24.01
C ASP A 100 -0.26 17.43 -22.56
N ASN A 101 -1.43 16.84 -22.33
CA ASN A 101 -2.09 16.83 -21.02
C ASN A 101 -2.26 15.42 -20.42
N THR A 102 -1.68 14.38 -21.03
CA THR A 102 -1.89 13.00 -20.57
C THR A 102 -0.59 12.23 -20.59
N LYS A 103 -0.23 11.65 -19.44
CA LYS A 103 0.92 10.76 -19.30
C LYS A 103 0.46 9.38 -18.82
N PHE A 104 0.99 8.36 -19.45
CA PHE A 104 0.90 6.99 -18.95
C PHE A 104 2.11 6.70 -18.08
N VAL A 105 1.88 6.13 -16.91
CA VAL A 105 2.92 5.88 -15.90
C VAL A 105 3.02 4.39 -15.64
N ILE A 106 4.23 3.86 -15.64
CA ILE A 106 4.54 2.52 -15.13
C ILE A 106 5.46 2.71 -13.94
N ASN A 107 5.18 2.05 -12.85
CA ASN A 107 6.03 2.12 -11.67
C ASN A 107 6.23 0.74 -11.03
N ALA A 108 7.38 0.57 -10.39
CA ALA A 108 7.71 -0.61 -9.61
C ALA A 108 8.79 -0.29 -8.58
N GLY A 109 8.78 -1.03 -7.48
CA GLY A 109 9.79 -0.95 -6.43
C GLY A 109 9.35 -1.60 -5.12
N PRO A 110 10.20 -1.58 -4.10
CA PRO A 110 9.86 -2.10 -2.80
C PRO A 110 8.81 -1.25 -2.09
N TYR A 111 8.07 -1.88 -1.17
CA TYR A 111 7.30 -1.17 -0.15
C TYR A 111 7.63 -1.71 1.23
N LEU A 112 7.55 -0.84 2.22
CA LEU A 112 7.59 -1.18 3.64
C LEU A 112 6.19 -0.97 4.20
N ALA A 113 5.73 -1.88 5.06
CA ALA A 113 4.43 -1.73 5.71
C ALA A 113 4.52 -2.02 7.21
N PHE A 114 3.80 -1.22 8.01
CA PHE A 114 3.73 -1.36 9.46
C PHE A 114 2.28 -1.51 9.91
N GLY A 115 1.98 -2.62 10.58
CA GLY A 115 0.68 -2.91 11.16
C GLY A 115 0.33 -1.91 12.28
N LEU A 116 -0.66 -1.07 12.01
CA LEU A 116 -1.18 -0.09 12.98
C LEU A 116 -2.19 -0.71 13.92
N GLY A 117 -3.02 -1.61 13.40
CA GLY A 117 -4.11 -2.26 14.12
C GLY A 117 -4.92 -3.16 13.18
N GLY A 118 -6.00 -3.70 13.69
CA GLY A 118 -6.89 -4.56 12.91
C GLY A 118 -7.72 -5.47 13.79
N LYS A 119 -8.72 -6.08 13.18
CA LYS A 119 -9.67 -6.97 13.85
C LYS A 119 -9.83 -8.28 13.10
N VAL A 120 -9.93 -9.36 13.85
CA VAL A 120 -10.42 -10.65 13.38
C VAL A 120 -11.87 -10.76 13.83
N LYS A 121 -12.80 -10.95 12.89
CA LYS A 121 -14.20 -11.20 13.17
C LYS A 121 -14.55 -12.62 12.77
N TYR A 122 -15.07 -13.39 13.69
CA TYR A 122 -15.58 -14.74 13.44
C TYR A 122 -17.04 -14.66 12.99
N ASP A 123 -17.43 -15.48 12.03
CA ASP A 123 -18.81 -15.52 11.56
C ASP A 123 -19.68 -16.19 12.67
N GLY A 124 -20.75 -15.48 13.10
CA GLY A 124 -21.66 -15.94 14.18
C GLY A 124 -21.25 -15.57 15.61
N VAL A 125 -20.18 -14.81 15.80
CA VAL A 125 -19.71 -14.34 17.12
C VAL A 125 -19.60 -12.81 17.11
N ASP A 126 -20.14 -12.16 18.12
CA ASP A 126 -20.09 -10.69 18.24
C ASP A 126 -18.72 -10.18 18.74
N GLU A 127 -17.90 -11.07 19.30
CA GLU A 127 -16.56 -10.73 19.75
C GLU A 127 -15.57 -10.63 18.57
N SER A 128 -14.56 -9.80 18.74
CA SER A 128 -13.50 -9.61 17.74
C SER A 128 -12.14 -9.53 18.42
N ASP A 129 -11.18 -10.31 17.92
CA ASP A 129 -9.81 -10.28 18.37
C ASP A 129 -8.97 -9.22 17.64
N LYS A 130 -7.87 -8.80 18.28
CA LYS A 130 -6.88 -7.94 17.64
C LYS A 130 -5.98 -8.76 16.71
N VAL A 131 -5.73 -8.27 15.51
CA VAL A 131 -4.78 -8.90 14.56
C VAL A 131 -3.35 -8.82 15.10
N PHE A 132 -2.97 -7.67 15.65
CA PHE A 132 -1.64 -7.41 16.20
C PHE A 132 -1.73 -7.36 17.72
N GLY A 133 -1.39 -8.46 18.38
CA GLY A 133 -1.31 -8.63 19.84
C GLY A 133 0.04 -9.22 20.24
N ASP A 134 0.17 -9.66 21.50
CA ASP A 134 1.40 -10.27 22.01
C ASP A 134 1.68 -11.62 21.31
N ASP A 135 0.62 -12.40 21.01
CA ASP A 135 0.67 -13.64 20.23
C ASP A 135 0.09 -13.46 18.81
N GLY A 136 0.03 -12.21 18.32
CA GLY A 136 -0.57 -11.86 17.05
C GLY A 136 0.40 -11.84 15.87
N TRP A 137 -0.06 -11.26 14.78
CA TRP A 137 0.75 -11.12 13.58
C TRP A 137 1.96 -10.23 13.77
N ASN A 138 3.03 -10.52 13.01
CA ASN A 138 4.14 -9.60 12.85
C ASN A 138 3.64 -8.29 12.24
N ARG A 139 4.00 -7.17 12.86
CA ARG A 139 3.58 -5.85 12.39
C ARG A 139 4.31 -5.38 11.14
N PHE A 140 5.50 -5.92 10.88
CA PHE A 140 6.31 -5.50 9.75
C PHE A 140 6.04 -6.39 8.54
N ASP A 141 5.83 -5.74 7.39
CA ASP A 141 5.79 -6.39 6.07
C ASP A 141 6.69 -5.62 5.11
N LEU A 142 7.30 -6.34 4.21
CA LEU A 142 8.15 -5.87 3.12
C LEU A 142 7.74 -6.61 1.87
N GLY A 143 7.69 -5.94 0.74
CA GLY A 143 7.34 -6.59 -0.52
C GLY A 143 7.65 -5.76 -1.75
N LEU A 144 7.16 -6.24 -2.86
CA LEU A 144 7.22 -5.56 -4.16
C LEU A 144 5.86 -4.92 -4.45
N GLN A 145 5.89 -3.65 -4.84
CA GLN A 145 4.77 -2.93 -5.42
C GLN A 145 5.05 -2.63 -6.88
N TYR A 146 4.05 -2.77 -7.72
CA TYR A 146 4.10 -2.42 -9.13
C TYR A 146 2.75 -1.86 -9.56
N GLY A 147 2.75 -1.04 -10.60
CA GLY A 147 1.51 -0.44 -11.04
C GLY A 147 1.61 0.27 -12.38
N ILE A 148 0.43 0.60 -12.86
CA ILE A 148 0.24 1.47 -14.02
C ILE A 148 -0.71 2.59 -13.63
N GLY A 149 -0.59 3.73 -14.29
CA GLY A 149 -1.45 4.87 -14.03
C GLY A 149 -1.58 5.81 -15.19
N LEU A 150 -2.53 6.72 -15.05
CA LEU A 150 -2.71 7.87 -15.93
C LEU A 150 -2.58 9.14 -15.10
N GLU A 151 -1.79 10.07 -15.59
CA GLU A 151 -1.74 11.46 -15.12
C GLU A 151 -2.46 12.33 -16.15
N LEU A 152 -3.51 13.01 -15.72
CA LEU A 152 -4.33 13.87 -16.57
C LEU A 152 -4.18 15.32 -16.12
N SER A 153 -3.84 16.21 -17.05
CA SER A 153 -3.65 17.65 -16.84
C SER A 153 -2.68 17.97 -15.69
N ASP A 154 -1.68 17.12 -15.48
CA ASP A 154 -0.70 17.17 -14.39
C ASP A 154 -1.32 17.19 -12.95
N ARG A 155 -2.61 16.96 -12.83
CA ARG A 155 -3.36 17.07 -11.56
C ARG A 155 -4.12 15.81 -11.13
N TYR A 156 -4.77 15.15 -12.07
CA TYR A 156 -5.60 13.99 -11.75
C TYR A 156 -4.83 12.70 -12.00
N LEU A 157 -4.88 11.81 -11.05
CA LEU A 157 -4.18 10.53 -11.10
C LEU A 157 -5.21 9.40 -11.06
N ILE A 158 -5.04 8.41 -11.92
CA ILE A 158 -5.78 7.14 -11.87
C ILE A 158 -4.74 6.04 -11.79
N ASN A 159 -4.83 5.13 -10.83
CA ASN A 159 -3.82 4.13 -10.58
C ASN A 159 -4.43 2.74 -10.43
N LEU A 160 -3.76 1.76 -11.02
CA LEU A 160 -3.94 0.34 -10.76
C LEU A 160 -2.63 -0.18 -10.16
N THR A 161 -2.69 -0.80 -8.99
CA THR A 161 -1.49 -1.19 -8.24
C THR A 161 -1.61 -2.62 -7.75
N GLY A 162 -0.53 -3.38 -7.87
CA GLY A 162 -0.36 -4.69 -7.27
C GLY A 162 0.71 -4.63 -6.17
N GLN A 163 0.50 -5.32 -5.06
CA GLN A 163 1.48 -5.52 -3.99
C GLN A 163 1.60 -7.01 -3.68
N ASN A 164 2.83 -7.50 -3.58
CA ASN A 164 3.14 -8.86 -3.12
C ASN A 164 4.11 -8.77 -1.95
N GLY A 165 3.66 -9.18 -0.76
CA GLY A 165 4.49 -9.27 0.43
C GLY A 165 5.51 -10.42 0.35
N PHE A 166 6.61 -10.27 1.06
CA PHE A 166 7.66 -11.29 1.16
C PHE A 166 7.70 -11.92 2.55
N ILE A 167 7.11 -11.27 3.54
CA ILE A 167 7.14 -11.68 4.93
C ILE A 167 5.86 -12.46 5.26
N CYS A 168 6.01 -13.59 5.94
CA CYS A 168 4.88 -14.30 6.54
C CYS A 168 4.43 -13.53 7.80
N PRO A 169 3.13 -13.22 7.93
CA PRO A 169 2.64 -12.44 9.08
C PRO A 169 2.75 -13.16 10.43
N TRP A 170 2.89 -14.47 10.45
CA TRP A 170 3.06 -15.28 11.68
C TRP A 170 4.12 -16.35 11.47
N ASP A 171 4.66 -16.88 12.56
CA ASP A 171 5.65 -17.94 12.50
C ASP A 171 5.02 -19.25 12.02
N VAL A 172 5.67 -19.87 11.03
CA VAL A 172 5.31 -21.19 10.48
C VAL A 172 6.58 -22.03 10.52
N ASP A 173 6.59 -23.05 11.37
CA ASP A 173 7.75 -23.92 11.54
C ASP A 173 8.01 -24.78 10.29
N GLU A 174 6.95 -25.36 9.72
CA GLU A 174 7.02 -26.19 8.49
C GLU A 174 5.83 -25.87 7.56
N GLY A 175 6.05 -25.97 6.24
CA GLY A 175 5.03 -25.81 5.22
C GLY A 175 5.02 -24.50 4.47
N ASP A 176 3.90 -24.22 3.81
CA ASP A 176 3.72 -23.01 3.01
C ASP A 176 3.61 -21.76 3.90
N LYS A 177 4.40 -20.74 3.58
CA LYS A 177 4.41 -19.44 4.27
C LYS A 177 3.47 -18.46 3.56
N PRO A 178 2.26 -18.22 4.09
CA PRO A 178 1.33 -17.26 3.52
C PRO A 178 1.91 -15.84 3.51
N LYS A 179 1.57 -15.08 2.47
CA LYS A 179 2.05 -13.71 2.29
C LYS A 179 0.92 -12.81 1.83
N ASN A 180 0.99 -11.54 2.18
CA ASN A 180 0.02 -10.55 1.73
C ASN A 180 0.08 -10.38 0.21
N MET A 181 -1.09 -10.35 -0.42
CA MET A 181 -1.27 -9.98 -1.82
C MET A 181 -2.42 -8.98 -1.89
N THR A 182 -2.19 -7.85 -2.55
CA THR A 182 -3.21 -6.80 -2.68
C THR A 182 -3.23 -6.26 -4.10
N PHE A 183 -4.41 -6.13 -4.65
CA PHE A 183 -4.69 -5.37 -5.86
C PHE A 183 -5.49 -4.13 -5.48
N SER A 184 -5.17 -2.98 -6.07
CA SER A 184 -5.82 -1.71 -5.75
C SER A 184 -6.15 -0.92 -7.01
N ILE A 185 -7.30 -0.25 -6.95
CA ILE A 185 -7.68 0.80 -7.88
C ILE A 185 -7.88 2.09 -7.11
N GLY A 186 -7.32 3.19 -7.58
CA GLY A 186 -7.38 4.45 -6.87
C GLY A 186 -7.34 5.66 -7.79
N VAL A 187 -7.72 6.78 -7.21
CA VAL A 187 -7.63 8.10 -7.81
C VAL A 187 -6.82 9.02 -6.90
N GLY A 188 -6.21 10.05 -7.48
CA GLY A 188 -5.47 11.03 -6.72
C GLY A 188 -5.59 12.42 -7.32
N TYR A 189 -5.25 13.40 -6.50
CA TYR A 189 -5.17 14.79 -6.89
C TYR A 189 -3.81 15.35 -6.51
N ARG A 190 -3.13 15.97 -7.46
CA ARG A 190 -1.83 16.62 -7.32
C ARG A 190 -2.01 18.12 -7.14
N PHE A 191 -1.33 18.69 -6.18
CA PHE A 191 -1.41 20.11 -5.81
C PHE A 191 -0.05 20.78 -5.81
#